data_2e90f0b8cfdf6d675f94b4a4ac36089c
#
_entry.id   2e90f0b8cfdf6d675f94b4a4ac36089c
#
_cell.length_a   1.000
_cell.length_b   1.000
_cell.length_c   1.000
_cell.angle_alpha   90.00
_cell.angle_beta   90.00
_cell.angle_gamma   90.00
#
_symmetry.space_group_name_H-M   'P 1'
#
loop_
_entity.id
_entity.type
_entity.pdbx_description
1 polymer ?
#
loop_
_entity_poly.entity_id
_entity_poly.type
_entity_poly.pdbx_seq_one_letter_code
_entity_poly.pdbx_strand_id
1 'polypeptide(L)'
;MLISLHKQATTTPKIRAAIQASTDPAWMVAERYGISEQTVWKWRKRDSVHDLSHTPHKLQTTLSPAQEAVAVTLRTTLLLPLDDLLAVVREFLNPHVSRSGLDRCLRRHGVGNLRDLKPKEAKPTHSSFKAYEPGYLHIDIKYLPQMADEDRRRYLFVAIDRATRWVFVRIYPTQTAANARRFLRDLARAAPMKITRVLTDNGKAFTDRLFGLRKRAATGQHEFDQLCSDLGIEHRLTPPMRPQTNGMVERFNGRIEDVLQSHRFQSGEDLEQTILRYVTLYNQQLPQAALASRTPLQAMKDWHKLRPNLFKKQPYYLTGCDSYAQQAYRLCGIAACFALISSPLPHNWAAMERRRSFVVPLPPCWTLAEIRLGLFFG
;
A
#
# COMPACT_ATOMS: atom_id res chain seq x y z
N MET A 1 17.88 10.59 17.56
CA MET A 1 17.15 11.82 17.17
C MET A 1 17.80 12.38 15.92
N LEU A 2 17.09 12.47 14.80
CA LEU A 2 17.60 13.06 13.56
C LEU A 2 17.55 14.58 13.70
N ILE A 3 18.71 15.21 13.74
CA ILE A 3 18.82 16.68 13.81
C ILE A 3 18.78 17.21 12.38
N SER A 4 17.69 17.90 12.03
CA SER A 4 17.60 18.61 10.76
C SER A 4 18.28 19.98 10.90
N LEU A 5 19.47 20.12 10.34
CA LEU A 5 20.18 21.39 10.30
C LEU A 5 19.82 22.16 9.03
N HIS A 6 19.67 23.49 9.16
CA HIS A 6 19.51 24.34 7.98
C HIS A 6 20.79 24.27 7.13
N LYS A 7 20.66 24.30 5.77
CA LYS A 7 21.81 24.21 4.85
C LYS A 7 22.89 25.24 5.09
N GLN A 8 22.54 26.42 5.66
CA GLN A 8 23.46 27.51 5.98
C GLN A 8 23.78 27.56 7.48
N ALA A 9 23.55 26.50 8.25
CA ALA A 9 23.91 26.49 9.67
C ALA A 9 25.42 26.43 9.82
N THR A 10 26.02 27.51 10.33
CA THR A 10 27.47 27.63 10.61
C THR A 10 27.87 26.89 11.88
N THR A 11 26.97 26.69 12.80
CA THR A 11 27.23 25.97 14.07
C THR A 11 26.47 24.66 14.14
N THR A 12 27.18 23.53 14.02
CA THR A 12 26.64 22.21 14.25
C THR A 12 26.71 21.84 15.76
N PRO A 13 25.98 20.84 16.25
CA PRO A 13 26.10 20.38 17.65
C PRO A 13 27.55 20.01 18.04
N LYS A 14 28.33 19.44 17.10
CA LYS A 14 29.76 19.13 17.29
C LYS A 14 30.59 20.41 17.50
N ILE A 15 30.37 21.45 16.68
CA ILE A 15 31.05 22.75 16.83
C ILE A 15 30.64 23.42 18.13
N ARG A 16 29.35 23.37 18.49
CA ARG A 16 28.85 23.94 19.76
C ARG A 16 29.47 23.27 20.98
N ALA A 17 29.60 21.96 20.96
CA ALA A 17 30.28 21.20 22.02
C ALA A 17 31.78 21.59 22.11
N ALA A 18 32.44 21.72 20.96
CA ALA A 18 33.85 22.19 20.91
C ALA A 18 34.01 23.63 21.43
N ILE A 19 33.07 24.55 21.15
CA ILE A 19 33.06 25.91 21.68
C ILE A 19 32.86 25.88 23.22
N GLN A 20 32.00 25.03 23.74
CA GLN A 20 31.76 24.89 25.19
C GLN A 20 32.97 24.31 25.93
N ALA A 21 33.67 23.35 25.31
CA ALA A 21 34.85 22.73 25.88
C ALA A 21 36.14 23.54 25.74
N SER A 22 36.18 24.53 24.81
CA SER A 22 37.38 25.33 24.57
C SER A 22 37.61 26.42 25.64
N THR A 23 38.81 26.48 26.12
CA THR A 23 39.32 27.55 27.01
C THR A 23 39.99 28.69 26.24
N ASP A 24 40.16 28.56 24.93
CA ASP A 24 40.81 29.57 24.10
C ASP A 24 40.08 30.94 24.17
N PRO A 25 40.75 32.07 23.89
CA PRO A 25 40.08 33.36 23.75
C PRO A 25 38.93 33.34 22.72
N ALA A 26 37.87 34.09 23.00
CA ALA A 26 36.65 34.04 22.14
C ALA A 26 36.93 34.42 20.68
N TRP A 27 37.82 35.40 20.43
CA TRP A 27 38.21 35.82 19.10
C TRP A 27 38.89 34.70 18.28
N MET A 28 39.76 33.91 18.94
CA MET A 28 40.45 32.78 18.30
C MET A 28 39.49 31.66 17.90
N VAL A 29 38.50 31.35 18.76
CA VAL A 29 37.42 30.35 18.49
C VAL A 29 36.50 30.86 17.39
N ALA A 30 36.20 32.16 17.39
CA ALA A 30 35.39 32.81 16.39
C ALA A 30 36.03 32.71 15.00
N GLU A 31 37.32 33.01 14.91
CA GLU A 31 38.10 32.89 13.67
C GLU A 31 38.20 31.46 13.17
N ARG A 32 38.48 30.47 14.07
CA ARG A 32 38.60 29.05 13.75
C ARG A 32 37.31 28.47 13.12
N TYR A 33 36.15 28.91 13.55
CA TYR A 33 34.87 28.41 13.08
C TYR A 33 34.11 29.35 12.16
N GLY A 34 34.69 30.50 11.80
CA GLY A 34 34.06 31.48 10.91
C GLY A 34 32.75 32.06 11.48
N ILE A 35 32.70 32.33 12.78
CA ILE A 35 31.54 32.84 13.50
C ILE A 35 31.88 34.11 14.28
N SER A 36 30.87 34.86 14.73
CA SER A 36 31.11 36.01 15.55
C SER A 36 31.46 35.64 17.00
N GLU A 37 32.26 36.48 17.70
CA GLU A 37 32.55 36.28 19.13
C GLU A 37 31.28 36.23 19.98
N GLN A 38 30.27 37.01 19.63
CA GLN A 38 28.96 36.97 20.31
C GLN A 38 28.34 35.56 20.25
N THR A 39 28.52 34.86 19.13
CA THR A 39 28.07 33.48 18.97
C THR A 39 28.85 32.52 19.87
N VAL A 40 30.18 32.75 20.03
CA VAL A 40 31.01 31.99 20.97
C VAL A 40 30.54 32.19 22.42
N TRP A 41 30.36 33.42 22.83
CA TRP A 41 29.86 33.74 24.17
C TRP A 41 28.46 33.17 24.43
N LYS A 42 27.59 33.26 23.41
CA LYS A 42 26.24 32.68 23.47
C LYS A 42 26.27 31.17 23.76
N TRP A 43 27.15 30.43 23.05
CA TRP A 43 27.23 28.98 23.22
C TRP A 43 27.97 28.57 24.51
N ARG A 44 28.98 29.31 24.93
CA ARG A 44 29.64 29.08 26.22
C ARG A 44 28.71 29.27 27.44
N LYS A 45 27.75 30.19 27.32
CA LYS A 45 26.76 30.45 28.39
C LYS A 45 25.64 29.39 28.45
N ARG A 46 25.58 28.49 27.52
CA ARG A 46 24.53 27.46 27.48
C ARG A 46 25.02 26.13 28.01
N ASP A 47 24.16 25.44 28.75
CA ASP A 47 24.42 24.09 29.27
C ASP A 47 24.14 22.99 28.22
N SER A 48 23.50 23.34 27.13
CA SER A 48 23.13 22.40 26.07
C SER A 48 23.55 22.86 24.69
N VAL A 49 23.97 21.91 23.85
CA VAL A 49 24.32 22.12 22.43
C VAL A 49 23.11 22.16 21.51
N HIS A 50 21.92 21.86 22.03
CA HIS A 50 20.68 21.82 21.25
C HIS A 50 20.06 23.21 21.07
N ASP A 51 19.29 23.38 20.02
CA ASP A 51 18.52 24.58 19.81
C ASP A 51 17.37 24.66 20.81
N LEU A 52 17.11 25.87 21.29
CA LEU A 52 15.93 26.12 22.14
C LEU A 52 14.66 26.08 21.27
N SER A 53 13.54 25.76 21.90
CA SER A 53 12.25 25.83 21.24
C SER A 53 11.99 27.23 20.70
N HIS A 54 11.55 27.29 19.44
CA HIS A 54 11.11 28.55 18.80
C HIS A 54 9.67 28.93 19.16
N THR A 55 9.00 28.12 20.00
CA THR A 55 7.64 28.41 20.45
C THR A 55 7.64 29.63 21.37
N PRO A 56 6.85 30.67 21.08
CA PRO A 56 6.74 31.84 21.95
C PRO A 56 6.23 31.44 23.34
N HIS A 57 6.82 32.02 24.38
CA HIS A 57 6.36 31.80 25.77
C HIS A 57 4.95 32.34 26.00
N LYS A 58 4.59 33.42 25.35
CA LYS A 58 3.24 33.98 25.36
C LYS A 58 2.62 33.78 23.99
N LEU A 59 1.64 32.87 23.88
CA LEU A 59 0.91 32.63 22.66
C LEU A 59 -0.21 33.65 22.54
N GLN A 60 -0.23 34.39 21.43
CA GLN A 60 -1.40 35.16 21.05
C GLN A 60 -2.38 34.22 20.35
N THR A 61 -3.48 33.90 21.01
CA THR A 61 -4.54 33.02 20.49
C THR A 61 -5.76 33.81 20.12
N THR A 62 -6.48 33.37 19.07
CA THR A 62 -7.74 34.00 18.64
C THR A 62 -8.85 33.80 19.68
N LEU A 63 -8.80 32.71 20.44
CA LEU A 63 -9.72 32.42 21.54
C LEU A 63 -9.13 32.93 22.85
N SER A 64 -9.96 33.55 23.68
CA SER A 64 -9.61 33.84 25.06
C SER A 64 -9.53 32.55 25.89
N PRO A 65 -8.87 32.55 27.04
CA PRO A 65 -8.78 31.37 27.92
C PRO A 65 -10.16 30.78 28.27
N ALA A 66 -11.15 31.64 28.53
CA ALA A 66 -12.51 31.21 28.82
C ALA A 66 -13.16 30.52 27.62
N GLN A 67 -13.00 31.08 26.42
CA GLN A 67 -13.50 30.48 25.17
C GLN A 67 -12.78 29.15 24.84
N GLU A 68 -11.48 29.04 25.10
CA GLU A 68 -10.75 27.79 24.97
C GLU A 68 -11.31 26.70 25.91
N ALA A 69 -11.59 27.06 27.16
CA ALA A 69 -12.20 26.14 28.13
C ALA A 69 -13.56 25.62 27.68
N VAL A 70 -14.42 26.52 27.15
CA VAL A 70 -15.72 26.13 26.60
C VAL A 70 -15.55 25.19 25.39
N ALA A 71 -14.67 25.51 24.46
CA ALA A 71 -14.40 24.66 23.30
C ALA A 71 -13.88 23.27 23.70
N VAL A 72 -13.01 23.19 24.70
CA VAL A 72 -12.49 21.93 25.28
C VAL A 72 -13.62 21.13 25.93
N THR A 73 -14.49 21.78 26.71
CA THR A 73 -15.64 21.13 27.35
C THR A 73 -16.60 20.56 26.30
N LEU A 74 -16.96 21.32 25.28
CA LEU A 74 -17.80 20.85 24.17
C LEU A 74 -17.15 19.63 23.47
N ARG A 75 -15.84 19.67 23.25
CA ARG A 75 -15.09 18.57 22.62
C ARG A 75 -15.13 17.29 23.46
N THR A 76 -14.94 17.40 24.76
CA THR A 76 -14.86 16.25 25.67
C THR A 76 -16.23 15.70 26.03
N THR A 77 -17.25 16.56 26.22
CA THR A 77 -18.59 16.15 26.64
C THR A 77 -19.42 15.64 25.49
N LEU A 78 -19.42 16.36 24.36
CA LEU A 78 -20.25 16.03 23.18
C LEU A 78 -19.50 15.22 22.14
N LEU A 79 -18.20 15.01 22.29
CA LEU A 79 -17.34 14.26 21.37
C LEU A 79 -17.46 14.75 19.90
N LEU A 80 -17.63 16.07 19.72
CA LEU A 80 -17.84 16.67 18.40
C LEU A 80 -16.59 16.51 17.53
N PRO A 81 -16.74 16.16 16.24
CA PRO A 81 -15.68 16.29 15.24
C PRO A 81 -15.14 17.71 15.16
N LEU A 82 -13.92 17.91 14.64
CA LEU A 82 -13.28 19.24 14.59
C LEU A 82 -14.11 20.25 13.80
N ASP A 83 -14.71 19.82 12.68
CA ASP A 83 -15.45 20.71 11.80
C ASP A 83 -16.81 21.10 12.40
N ASP A 84 -17.48 20.18 13.09
CA ASP A 84 -18.74 20.46 13.79
C ASP A 84 -18.48 21.38 14.99
N LEU A 85 -17.42 21.12 15.73
CA LEU A 85 -17.00 22.01 16.84
C LEU A 85 -16.63 23.40 16.32
N LEU A 86 -15.97 23.50 15.14
CA LEU A 86 -15.64 24.76 14.52
C LEU A 86 -16.91 25.58 14.17
N ALA A 87 -17.94 24.93 13.66
CA ALA A 87 -19.20 25.58 13.37
C ALA A 87 -19.84 26.17 14.63
N VAL A 88 -19.91 25.39 15.72
CA VAL A 88 -20.43 25.83 17.02
C VAL A 88 -19.59 26.97 17.60
N VAL A 89 -18.25 26.86 17.55
CA VAL A 89 -17.37 27.90 18.10
C VAL A 89 -17.48 29.20 17.31
N ARG A 90 -17.64 29.14 16.00
CA ARG A 90 -17.83 30.34 15.17
C ARG A 90 -19.16 31.02 15.43
N GLU A 91 -20.22 30.26 15.61
CA GLU A 91 -21.57 30.78 15.81
C GLU A 91 -21.73 31.43 17.20
N PHE A 92 -21.19 30.76 18.25
CA PHE A 92 -21.52 31.15 19.64
C PHE A 92 -20.38 31.81 20.42
N LEU A 93 -19.09 31.61 20.00
CA LEU A 93 -17.95 32.09 20.77
C LEU A 93 -17.13 33.15 20.02
N ASN A 94 -16.65 32.84 18.82
CA ASN A 94 -15.80 33.75 18.06
C ASN A 94 -15.81 33.40 16.57
N PRO A 95 -16.43 34.25 15.72
CA PRO A 95 -16.57 34.00 14.27
C PRO A 95 -15.23 33.99 13.52
N HIS A 96 -14.17 34.57 14.10
CA HIS A 96 -12.88 34.70 13.43
C HIS A 96 -11.93 33.52 13.65
N VAL A 97 -12.36 32.47 14.36
CA VAL A 97 -11.53 31.29 14.62
C VAL A 97 -11.28 30.51 13.34
N SER A 98 -10.00 30.29 13.03
CA SER A 98 -9.63 29.41 11.93
C SER A 98 -9.66 27.95 12.37
N ARG A 99 -9.88 27.02 11.43
CA ARG A 99 -9.84 25.58 11.66
C ARG A 99 -8.51 25.14 12.29
N SER A 100 -7.40 25.65 11.76
CA SER A 100 -6.04 25.36 12.29
C SER A 100 -5.79 25.97 13.66
N GLY A 101 -6.42 27.12 13.97
CA GLY A 101 -6.37 27.75 15.29
C GLY A 101 -7.06 26.90 16.33
N LEU A 102 -8.25 26.40 16.03
CA LEU A 102 -9.01 25.49 16.91
C LEU A 102 -8.28 24.16 17.10
N ASP A 103 -7.72 23.55 16.03
CA ASP A 103 -6.97 22.31 16.14
C ASP A 103 -5.75 22.46 17.05
N ARG A 104 -4.98 23.56 16.91
CA ARG A 104 -3.85 23.84 17.80
C ARG A 104 -4.28 24.06 19.26
N CYS A 105 -5.43 24.72 19.48
CA CYS A 105 -6.01 24.88 20.81
C CYS A 105 -6.31 23.49 21.43
N LEU A 106 -7.04 22.64 20.73
CA LEU A 106 -7.38 21.30 21.20
C LEU A 106 -6.14 20.44 21.49
N ARG A 107 -5.10 20.54 20.66
CA ARG A 107 -3.82 19.85 20.90
C ARG A 107 -3.10 20.35 22.15
N ARG A 108 -3.07 21.66 22.38
CA ARG A 108 -2.47 22.22 23.61
C ARG A 108 -3.15 21.68 24.88
N HIS A 109 -4.46 21.50 24.82
CA HIS A 109 -5.25 20.94 25.92
C HIS A 109 -5.32 19.42 25.97
N GLY A 110 -4.56 18.71 25.09
CA GLY A 110 -4.50 17.24 25.07
C GLY A 110 -5.74 16.54 24.51
N VAL A 111 -6.70 17.30 23.92
CA VAL A 111 -7.99 16.78 23.42
C VAL A 111 -8.08 16.81 21.89
N GLY A 112 -6.95 16.87 21.19
CA GLY A 112 -6.89 16.93 19.74
C GLY A 112 -7.42 15.67 19.06
N ASN A 113 -7.12 14.49 19.62
CA ASN A 113 -7.52 13.22 19.02
C ASN A 113 -8.82 12.70 19.65
N LEU A 114 -9.90 12.69 18.87
CA LEU A 114 -11.22 12.24 19.31
C LEU A 114 -11.27 10.78 19.76
N ARG A 115 -10.36 9.93 19.23
CA ARG A 115 -10.31 8.50 19.59
C ARG A 115 -9.87 8.28 21.03
N ASP A 116 -9.03 9.17 21.58
CA ASP A 116 -8.51 9.05 22.94
C ASP A 116 -9.56 9.50 23.97
N LEU A 117 -10.52 10.32 23.54
CA LEU A 117 -11.61 10.83 24.36
C LEU A 117 -12.81 9.87 24.44
N LYS A 118 -12.97 8.99 23.44
CA LYS A 118 -14.02 7.98 23.48
C LYS A 118 -13.70 6.93 24.53
N PRO A 119 -14.69 6.51 25.36
CA PRO A 119 -14.49 5.40 26.27
C PRO A 119 -13.90 4.24 25.47
N LYS A 120 -12.79 3.70 25.94
CA LYS A 120 -12.21 2.47 25.37
C LYS A 120 -13.21 1.37 25.68
N GLU A 121 -14.20 1.19 24.80
CA GLU A 121 -14.92 -0.08 24.76
C GLU A 121 -13.83 -1.14 24.71
N ALA A 122 -13.90 -2.12 25.63
CA ALA A 122 -13.01 -3.27 25.61
C ALA A 122 -13.07 -3.79 24.17
N LYS A 123 -12.01 -3.58 23.40
CA LYS A 123 -11.93 -4.09 22.04
C LYS A 123 -12.28 -5.56 22.17
N PRO A 124 -13.33 -6.05 21.49
CA PRO A 124 -13.58 -7.48 21.48
C PRO A 124 -12.23 -8.07 21.13
N THR A 125 -11.70 -8.89 22.02
CA THR A 125 -10.44 -9.60 21.83
C THR A 125 -10.51 -10.13 20.40
N HIS A 126 -9.66 -9.59 19.51
CA HIS A 126 -9.63 -10.03 18.14
C HIS A 126 -9.52 -11.52 18.21
N SER A 127 -10.62 -12.22 17.93
CA SER A 127 -10.61 -13.66 17.85
C SER A 127 -9.44 -13.99 16.95
N SER A 128 -8.45 -14.69 17.49
CA SER A 128 -7.27 -15.11 16.75
C SER A 128 -7.74 -15.59 15.39
N PHE A 129 -7.26 -15.00 14.31
CA PHE A 129 -7.65 -15.39 12.96
C PHE A 129 -7.50 -16.91 12.90
N LYS A 130 -8.62 -17.63 12.83
CA LYS A 130 -8.58 -19.08 12.68
C LYS A 130 -7.64 -19.37 11.52
N ALA A 131 -6.61 -20.17 11.76
CA ALA A 131 -5.73 -20.63 10.70
C ALA A 131 -6.59 -21.42 9.70
N TYR A 132 -6.74 -20.89 8.50
CA TYR A 132 -7.48 -21.56 7.44
C TYR A 132 -6.49 -22.27 6.53
N GLU A 133 -6.90 -23.43 6.05
CA GLU A 133 -6.18 -24.17 5.02
C GLU A 133 -6.45 -23.53 3.64
N PRO A 134 -5.51 -23.67 2.67
CA PRO A 134 -5.73 -23.27 1.29
C PRO A 134 -6.97 -23.92 0.67
N GLY A 135 -7.67 -23.18 -0.17
CA GLY A 135 -8.88 -23.65 -0.85
C GLY A 135 -10.18 -23.03 -0.34
N TYR A 136 -10.11 -22.08 0.60
CA TYR A 136 -11.23 -21.23 0.97
C TYR A 136 -11.07 -19.84 0.35
N LEU A 137 -11.80 -19.57 -0.72
CA LEU A 137 -11.68 -18.35 -1.50
C LEU A 137 -12.84 -17.39 -1.24
N HIS A 138 -12.52 -16.11 -1.21
CA HIS A 138 -13.52 -15.04 -1.27
C HIS A 138 -13.59 -14.53 -2.70
N ILE A 139 -14.80 -14.37 -3.23
CA ILE A 139 -15.06 -13.81 -4.55
C ILE A 139 -15.82 -12.50 -4.40
N ASP A 140 -15.42 -11.50 -5.16
CA ASP A 140 -16.06 -10.19 -5.22
C ASP A 140 -16.00 -9.62 -6.64
N ILE A 141 -16.86 -8.64 -6.93
CA ILE A 141 -16.92 -7.97 -8.22
C ILE A 141 -16.72 -6.48 -8.03
N LYS A 142 -15.65 -5.95 -8.60
CA LYS A 142 -15.35 -4.52 -8.60
C LYS A 142 -15.71 -3.89 -9.95
N TYR A 143 -16.35 -2.73 -9.89
CA TYR A 143 -16.56 -1.88 -11.06
C TYR A 143 -15.24 -1.28 -11.50
N LEU A 144 -14.94 -1.36 -12.78
CA LEU A 144 -13.81 -0.65 -13.37
C LEU A 144 -14.26 0.72 -13.91
N PRO A 145 -13.36 1.70 -14.01
CA PRO A 145 -13.67 2.94 -14.70
C PRO A 145 -14.02 2.65 -16.16
N GLN A 146 -14.93 3.42 -16.72
CA GLN A 146 -15.23 3.37 -18.14
C GLN A 146 -14.12 4.09 -18.90
N MET A 147 -13.52 3.41 -19.86
CA MET A 147 -12.47 3.99 -20.68
C MET A 147 -13.06 4.80 -21.83
N ALA A 148 -12.25 5.72 -22.39
CA ALA A 148 -12.71 6.62 -23.45
C ALA A 148 -13.04 5.89 -24.77
N ASP A 149 -12.45 4.72 -24.98
CA ASP A 149 -12.65 3.83 -26.13
C ASP A 149 -13.76 2.80 -25.93
N GLU A 150 -14.52 2.89 -24.80
CA GLU A 150 -15.53 1.90 -24.44
C GLU A 150 -16.91 2.52 -24.26
N ASP A 151 -17.92 1.85 -24.79
CA ASP A 151 -19.33 2.26 -24.63
C ASP A 151 -19.91 1.93 -23.25
N ARG A 152 -19.32 0.98 -22.53
CA ARG A 152 -19.82 0.44 -21.26
C ARG A 152 -18.70 0.14 -20.28
N ARG A 153 -19.00 0.24 -18.99
CA ARG A 153 -18.10 -0.20 -17.92
C ARG A 153 -17.88 -1.69 -17.97
N ARG A 154 -16.67 -2.11 -17.59
CA ARG A 154 -16.31 -3.50 -17.34
C ARG A 154 -16.28 -3.82 -15.88
N TYR A 155 -16.29 -5.10 -15.57
CA TYR A 155 -16.36 -5.64 -14.22
C TYR A 155 -15.17 -6.55 -13.96
N LEU A 156 -14.44 -6.26 -12.90
CA LEU A 156 -13.33 -7.08 -12.43
C LEU A 156 -13.87 -8.09 -11.41
N PHE A 157 -13.84 -9.35 -11.78
CA PHE A 157 -14.11 -10.45 -10.86
C PHE A 157 -12.79 -10.84 -10.19
N VAL A 158 -12.82 -10.89 -8.87
CA VAL A 158 -11.64 -11.14 -8.03
C VAL A 158 -11.92 -12.34 -7.14
N ALA A 159 -11.02 -13.30 -7.10
CA ALA A 159 -11.00 -14.35 -6.09
C ALA A 159 -9.69 -14.27 -5.30
N ILE A 160 -9.77 -14.35 -3.98
CA ILE A 160 -8.61 -14.36 -3.08
C ILE A 160 -8.67 -15.55 -2.13
N ASP A 161 -7.63 -16.35 -2.08
CA ASP A 161 -7.52 -17.44 -1.11
C ASP A 161 -7.22 -16.90 0.30
N ARG A 162 -7.95 -17.41 1.26
CA ARG A 162 -7.91 -16.92 2.63
C ARG A 162 -6.59 -17.25 3.34
N ALA A 163 -6.00 -18.39 3.06
CA ALA A 163 -4.78 -18.84 3.70
C ALA A 163 -3.52 -18.24 3.06
N THR A 164 -3.43 -18.31 1.73
CA THR A 164 -2.22 -17.93 0.98
C THR A 164 -2.25 -16.53 0.42
N ARG A 165 -3.40 -15.86 0.44
CA ARG A 165 -3.62 -14.55 -0.21
C ARG A 165 -3.42 -14.57 -1.72
N TRP A 166 -3.35 -15.74 -2.34
CA TRP A 166 -3.28 -15.88 -3.77
C TRP A 166 -4.52 -15.29 -4.43
N VAL A 167 -4.32 -14.54 -5.49
CA VAL A 167 -5.37 -13.80 -6.20
C VAL A 167 -5.50 -14.32 -7.62
N PHE A 168 -6.75 -14.48 -8.07
CA PHE A 168 -7.12 -14.71 -9.46
C PHE A 168 -8.14 -13.69 -9.90
N VAL A 169 -7.98 -13.15 -11.10
CA VAL A 169 -8.89 -12.14 -11.65
C VAL A 169 -9.30 -12.46 -13.09
N ARG A 170 -10.48 -11.98 -13.47
CA ARG A 170 -10.96 -11.88 -14.86
C ARG A 170 -11.79 -10.63 -15.04
N ILE A 171 -11.77 -10.07 -16.21
CA ILE A 171 -12.56 -8.89 -16.59
C ILE A 171 -13.66 -9.34 -17.55
N TYR A 172 -14.90 -8.91 -17.26
CA TYR A 172 -16.07 -9.20 -18.08
C TYR A 172 -16.85 -7.92 -18.37
N PRO A 173 -17.54 -7.87 -19.53
CA PRO A 173 -18.36 -6.70 -19.91
C PRO A 173 -19.64 -6.57 -19.09
N THR A 174 -20.08 -7.63 -18.41
CA THR A 174 -21.34 -7.65 -17.64
C THR A 174 -21.23 -8.44 -16.33
N GLN A 175 -21.99 -8.02 -15.34
CA GLN A 175 -22.10 -8.71 -14.04
C GLN A 175 -23.31 -9.65 -14.06
N THR A 176 -23.17 -10.80 -14.74
CA THR A 176 -24.24 -11.78 -14.89
C THR A 176 -23.88 -13.11 -14.21
N ALA A 177 -24.89 -13.93 -13.91
CA ALA A 177 -24.71 -15.29 -13.41
C ALA A 177 -23.88 -16.16 -14.38
N ALA A 178 -24.08 -15.99 -15.68
CA ALA A 178 -23.31 -16.69 -16.72
C ALA A 178 -21.80 -16.36 -16.63
N ASN A 179 -21.45 -15.08 -16.47
CA ASN A 179 -20.06 -14.66 -16.30
C ASN A 179 -19.48 -15.11 -14.94
N ALA A 180 -20.27 -15.10 -13.85
CA ALA A 180 -19.84 -15.66 -12.58
C ALA A 180 -19.53 -17.16 -12.67
N ARG A 181 -20.35 -17.93 -13.39
CA ARG A 181 -20.10 -19.36 -13.66
C ARG A 181 -18.84 -19.56 -14.51
N ARG A 182 -18.67 -18.75 -15.56
CA ARG A 182 -17.45 -18.79 -16.39
C ARG A 182 -16.21 -18.50 -15.54
N PHE A 183 -16.27 -17.47 -14.72
CA PHE A 183 -15.20 -17.12 -13.79
C PHE A 183 -14.86 -18.27 -12.83
N LEU A 184 -15.86 -18.93 -12.24
CA LEU A 184 -15.64 -20.06 -11.33
C LEU A 184 -14.98 -21.26 -12.02
N ARG A 185 -15.36 -21.55 -13.27
CA ARG A 185 -14.71 -22.62 -14.07
C ARG A 185 -13.22 -22.28 -14.34
N ASP A 186 -12.95 -21.04 -14.75
CA ASP A 186 -11.59 -20.58 -15.02
C ASP A 186 -10.76 -20.56 -13.73
N LEU A 187 -11.33 -20.09 -12.63
CA LEU A 187 -10.73 -20.13 -11.30
C LEU A 187 -10.38 -21.57 -10.87
N ALA A 188 -11.32 -22.50 -11.04
CA ALA A 188 -11.12 -23.91 -10.70
C ALA A 188 -9.99 -24.56 -11.52
N ARG A 189 -9.78 -24.14 -12.77
CA ARG A 189 -8.69 -24.61 -13.63
C ARG A 189 -7.35 -23.97 -13.24
N ALA A 190 -7.36 -22.65 -12.94
CA ALA A 190 -6.16 -21.87 -12.65
C ALA A 190 -5.59 -22.18 -11.27
N ALA A 191 -6.45 -22.37 -10.26
CA ALA A 191 -6.04 -22.57 -8.88
C ALA A 191 -5.11 -23.79 -8.72
N PRO A 192 -3.92 -23.63 -8.13
CA PRO A 192 -3.05 -24.77 -7.84
C PRO A 192 -3.58 -25.63 -6.70
N MET A 193 -4.38 -25.07 -5.78
CA MET A 193 -5.01 -25.78 -4.68
C MET A 193 -6.39 -26.30 -5.06
N LYS A 194 -6.87 -27.31 -4.35
CA LYS A 194 -8.26 -27.76 -4.40
C LYS A 194 -9.15 -26.73 -3.74
N ILE A 195 -10.14 -26.22 -4.46
CA ILE A 195 -11.12 -25.28 -3.91
C ILE A 195 -12.16 -26.09 -3.17
N THR A 196 -12.32 -25.85 -1.88
CA THR A 196 -13.32 -26.52 -1.03
C THR A 196 -14.48 -25.62 -0.67
N ARG A 197 -14.23 -24.30 -0.58
CA ARG A 197 -15.23 -23.31 -0.18
C ARG A 197 -15.06 -22.03 -0.95
N VAL A 198 -16.21 -21.41 -1.24
CA VAL A 198 -16.27 -20.08 -1.84
C VAL A 198 -17.21 -19.21 -1.01
N LEU A 199 -16.78 -18.01 -0.67
CA LEU A 199 -17.59 -16.97 -0.04
C LEU A 199 -17.82 -15.84 -1.04
N THR A 200 -19.09 -15.50 -1.28
CA THR A 200 -19.46 -14.36 -2.14
C THR A 200 -20.31 -13.36 -1.35
N ASP A 201 -20.49 -12.19 -1.93
CA ASP A 201 -21.53 -11.27 -1.50
C ASP A 201 -22.92 -11.78 -1.88
N ASN A 202 -23.97 -10.97 -1.56
CA ASN A 202 -25.34 -11.28 -1.93
C ASN A 202 -25.73 -10.68 -3.29
N GLY A 203 -24.78 -10.47 -4.19
CA GLY A 203 -25.03 -9.93 -5.52
C GLY A 203 -25.80 -10.89 -6.41
N LYS A 204 -26.62 -10.35 -7.34
CA LYS A 204 -27.45 -11.14 -8.28
C LYS A 204 -26.64 -12.10 -9.17
N ALA A 205 -25.34 -11.89 -9.31
CA ALA A 205 -24.46 -12.79 -10.06
C ALA A 205 -24.22 -14.12 -9.33
N PHE A 206 -24.40 -14.15 -8.00
CA PHE A 206 -24.08 -15.29 -7.16
C PHE A 206 -25.27 -15.93 -6.45
N THR A 207 -26.39 -15.19 -6.30
CA THR A 207 -27.54 -15.67 -5.54
C THR A 207 -28.84 -15.05 -6.06
N ASP A 208 -29.92 -15.77 -5.83
CA ASP A 208 -31.29 -15.34 -6.07
C ASP A 208 -31.91 -14.62 -4.85
N ARG A 209 -31.13 -14.34 -3.81
CA ARG A 209 -31.56 -13.62 -2.63
C ARG A 209 -32.02 -12.21 -2.99
N LEU A 210 -33.14 -11.79 -2.40
CA LEU A 210 -33.69 -10.44 -2.58
C LEU A 210 -33.83 -9.73 -1.24
N PHE A 211 -33.51 -8.42 -1.26
CA PHE A 211 -33.69 -7.50 -0.14
C PHE A 211 -34.76 -6.47 -0.46
N GLY A 212 -35.32 -5.81 0.55
CA GLY A 212 -36.32 -4.77 0.41
C GLY A 212 -37.77 -5.29 0.46
N LEU A 213 -38.67 -4.66 -0.28
CA LEU A 213 -40.11 -4.99 -0.27
C LEU A 213 -40.42 -6.42 -0.69
N ARG A 214 -39.60 -7.02 -1.57
CA ARG A 214 -39.73 -8.42 -2.00
C ARG A 214 -38.64 -9.28 -1.37
N LYS A 215 -38.59 -9.29 -0.06
CA LYS A 215 -37.60 -10.05 0.69
C LYS A 215 -37.74 -11.57 0.40
N ARG A 216 -36.66 -12.16 -0.12
CA ARG A 216 -36.56 -13.63 -0.36
C ARG A 216 -35.22 -14.13 0.16
N ALA A 217 -35.25 -15.23 0.91
CA ALA A 217 -34.03 -15.94 1.30
C ALA A 217 -33.35 -16.56 0.06
N ALA A 218 -32.06 -16.82 0.12
CA ALA A 218 -31.35 -17.56 -0.93
C ALA A 218 -31.93 -19.01 -0.97
N THR A 219 -32.28 -19.48 -2.17
CA THR A 219 -32.88 -20.84 -2.32
C THR A 219 -31.81 -21.92 -2.41
N GLY A 220 -30.53 -21.55 -2.69
CA GLY A 220 -29.48 -22.53 -2.97
C GLY A 220 -29.58 -23.18 -4.36
N GLN A 221 -30.52 -22.73 -5.19
CA GLN A 221 -30.73 -23.25 -6.55
C GLN A 221 -30.31 -22.28 -7.65
N HIS A 222 -29.62 -21.22 -7.28
CA HIS A 222 -29.05 -20.30 -8.28
C HIS A 222 -28.04 -21.03 -9.17
N GLU A 223 -27.93 -20.64 -10.43
CA GLU A 223 -26.99 -21.25 -11.40
C GLU A 223 -25.55 -21.33 -10.90
N PHE A 224 -25.14 -20.38 -10.05
CA PHE A 224 -23.81 -20.38 -9.42
C PHE A 224 -23.72 -21.44 -8.33
N ASP A 225 -24.79 -21.63 -7.52
CA ASP A 225 -24.86 -22.67 -6.48
C ASP A 225 -24.80 -24.06 -7.11
N GLN A 226 -25.52 -24.27 -8.21
CA GLN A 226 -25.50 -25.53 -8.95
C GLN A 226 -24.10 -25.88 -9.44
N LEU A 227 -23.40 -24.91 -10.06
CA LEU A 227 -22.02 -25.14 -10.49
C LEU A 227 -21.06 -25.38 -9.32
N CYS A 228 -21.25 -24.73 -8.18
CA CYS A 228 -20.47 -25.03 -6.97
C CYS A 228 -20.69 -26.47 -6.52
N SER A 229 -21.94 -26.93 -6.50
CA SER A 229 -22.29 -28.31 -6.16
C SER A 229 -21.66 -29.32 -7.11
N ASP A 230 -21.74 -29.08 -8.43
CA ASP A 230 -21.12 -29.92 -9.47
C ASP A 230 -19.60 -30.07 -9.31
N LEU A 231 -18.96 -29.01 -8.83
CA LEU A 231 -17.52 -28.97 -8.57
C LEU A 231 -17.13 -29.46 -7.17
N GLY A 232 -18.09 -29.84 -6.33
CA GLY A 232 -17.85 -30.23 -4.94
C GLY A 232 -17.38 -29.07 -4.04
N ILE A 233 -17.80 -27.85 -4.34
CA ILE A 233 -17.43 -26.62 -3.66
C ILE A 233 -18.59 -26.15 -2.77
N GLU A 234 -18.34 -25.94 -1.49
CA GLU A 234 -19.32 -25.33 -0.59
C GLU A 234 -19.45 -23.83 -0.86
N HIS A 235 -20.62 -23.38 -1.34
CA HIS A 235 -20.90 -21.96 -1.52
C HIS A 235 -21.49 -21.35 -0.25
N ARG A 236 -20.92 -20.25 0.19
CA ARG A 236 -21.35 -19.45 1.35
C ARG A 236 -21.63 -18.03 0.93
N LEU A 237 -22.69 -17.45 1.45
CA LEU A 237 -23.02 -16.03 1.30
C LEU A 237 -22.56 -15.26 2.54
N THR A 238 -22.09 -14.06 2.35
CA THR A 238 -21.77 -13.12 3.44
C THR A 238 -23.05 -12.83 4.24
N PRO A 239 -23.03 -12.93 5.59
CA PRO A 239 -24.16 -12.50 6.40
C PRO A 239 -24.51 -11.04 6.12
N PRO A 240 -25.80 -10.70 5.95
CA PRO A 240 -26.22 -9.33 5.75
C PRO A 240 -25.72 -8.43 6.89
N MET A 241 -25.33 -7.19 6.58
CA MET A 241 -24.88 -6.16 7.53
C MET A 241 -23.64 -6.52 8.37
N ARG A 242 -22.82 -7.49 7.93
CA ARG A 242 -21.51 -7.79 8.54
C ARG A 242 -20.37 -7.58 7.55
N PRO A 243 -19.93 -6.33 7.32
CA PRO A 243 -18.86 -6.03 6.35
C PRO A 243 -17.50 -6.65 6.71
N GLN A 244 -17.27 -6.98 7.98
CA GLN A 244 -16.02 -7.55 8.48
C GLN A 244 -15.61 -8.88 7.82
N THR A 245 -16.55 -9.58 7.18
CA THR A 245 -16.30 -10.89 6.55
C THR A 245 -15.53 -10.77 5.24
N ASN A 246 -15.56 -9.61 4.56
CA ASN A 246 -14.99 -9.41 3.22
C ASN A 246 -13.70 -8.55 3.20
N GLY A 247 -13.19 -8.16 4.37
CA GLY A 247 -12.07 -7.22 4.51
C GLY A 247 -10.77 -7.60 3.77
N MET A 248 -10.62 -8.85 3.32
CA MET A 248 -9.45 -9.27 2.53
C MET A 248 -9.57 -8.84 1.08
N VAL A 249 -10.73 -9.07 0.48
CA VAL A 249 -11.00 -8.66 -0.90
C VAL A 249 -11.06 -7.14 -0.98
N GLU A 250 -11.66 -6.49 0.02
CA GLU A 250 -11.69 -5.02 0.12
C GLU A 250 -10.28 -4.41 0.13
N ARG A 251 -9.35 -5.00 0.88
CA ARG A 251 -7.94 -4.54 0.87
C ARG A 251 -7.27 -4.74 -0.49
N PHE A 252 -7.54 -5.85 -1.15
CA PHE A 252 -7.02 -6.09 -2.49
C PHE A 252 -7.66 -5.12 -3.49
N ASN A 253 -8.97 -4.92 -3.43
CA ASN A 253 -9.69 -3.94 -4.24
C ASN A 253 -9.19 -2.50 -4.02
N GLY A 254 -8.79 -2.15 -2.79
CA GLY A 254 -8.11 -0.89 -2.48
C GLY A 254 -6.78 -0.76 -3.22
N ARG A 255 -5.96 -1.81 -3.26
CA ARG A 255 -4.70 -1.80 -4.03
C ARG A 255 -4.91 -1.69 -5.54
N ILE A 256 -5.96 -2.32 -6.07
CA ILE A 256 -6.35 -2.11 -7.47
C ILE A 256 -6.76 -0.64 -7.69
N GLU A 257 -7.49 -0.04 -6.74
CA GLU A 257 -7.84 1.39 -6.81
C GLU A 257 -6.60 2.28 -6.86
N ASP A 258 -5.59 1.99 -6.01
CA ASP A 258 -4.31 2.72 -6.04
C ASP A 258 -3.63 2.62 -7.42
N VAL A 259 -3.65 1.45 -8.06
CA VAL A 259 -3.15 1.26 -9.43
C VAL A 259 -3.96 2.08 -10.43
N LEU A 260 -5.30 2.06 -10.32
CA LEU A 260 -6.18 2.82 -11.21
C LEU A 260 -5.98 4.33 -11.09
N GLN A 261 -5.66 4.83 -9.89
CA GLN A 261 -5.43 6.26 -9.64
C GLN A 261 -4.02 6.71 -10.06
N SER A 262 -3.03 5.84 -9.92
CA SER A 262 -1.63 6.18 -10.22
C SER A 262 -1.26 6.05 -11.70
N HIS A 263 -2.05 5.32 -12.50
CA HIS A 263 -1.77 5.05 -13.91
C HIS A 263 -2.76 5.78 -14.83
N ARG A 264 -2.26 6.29 -15.97
CA ARG A 264 -3.09 6.87 -17.02
C ARG A 264 -3.23 5.86 -18.15
N PHE A 265 -4.38 5.28 -18.28
CA PHE A 265 -4.68 4.27 -19.28
C PHE A 265 -5.02 4.89 -20.63
N GLN A 266 -4.52 4.30 -21.70
CA GLN A 266 -4.78 4.74 -23.06
C GLN A 266 -6.02 4.05 -23.66
N SER A 267 -6.29 2.81 -23.24
CA SER A 267 -7.39 1.99 -23.76
C SER A 267 -7.87 1.00 -22.71
N GLY A 268 -9.03 0.38 -22.99
CA GLY A 268 -9.53 -0.71 -22.18
C GLY A 268 -8.62 -1.94 -22.16
N GLU A 269 -7.90 -2.21 -23.25
CA GLU A 269 -6.92 -3.28 -23.30
C GLU A 269 -5.70 -2.99 -22.42
N ASP A 270 -5.17 -1.77 -22.44
CA ASP A 270 -4.07 -1.33 -21.59
C ASP A 270 -4.44 -1.46 -20.10
N LEU A 271 -5.66 -1.06 -19.73
CA LEU A 271 -6.21 -1.27 -18.39
C LEU A 271 -6.18 -2.76 -18.00
N GLU A 272 -6.67 -3.63 -18.85
CA GLU A 272 -6.72 -5.08 -18.61
C GLU A 272 -5.32 -5.67 -18.42
N GLN A 273 -4.41 -5.37 -19.33
CA GLN A 273 -3.02 -5.83 -19.28
C GLN A 273 -2.31 -5.35 -18.02
N THR A 274 -2.52 -4.10 -17.64
CA THR A 274 -1.92 -3.53 -16.42
C THR A 274 -2.45 -4.22 -15.17
N ILE A 275 -3.76 -4.46 -15.06
CA ILE A 275 -4.33 -5.21 -13.93
C ILE A 275 -3.76 -6.64 -13.88
N LEU A 276 -3.68 -7.34 -15.01
CA LEU A 276 -3.15 -8.71 -15.06
C LEU A 276 -1.66 -8.77 -14.67
N ARG A 277 -0.85 -7.81 -15.14
CA ARG A 277 0.56 -7.67 -14.72
C ARG A 277 0.67 -7.40 -13.22
N TYR A 278 -0.15 -6.50 -12.69
CA TYR A 278 -0.17 -6.20 -11.26
C TYR A 278 -0.54 -7.44 -10.43
N VAL A 279 -1.53 -8.23 -10.83
CA VAL A 279 -1.92 -9.47 -10.13
C VAL A 279 -0.79 -10.49 -10.16
N THR A 280 -0.07 -10.58 -11.26
CA THR A 280 1.12 -11.44 -11.37
C THR A 280 2.20 -10.99 -10.38
N LEU A 281 2.52 -9.70 -10.37
CA LEU A 281 3.45 -9.07 -9.43
C LEU A 281 3.01 -9.30 -7.97
N TYR A 282 1.72 -9.09 -7.68
CA TYR A 282 1.14 -9.31 -6.36
C TYR A 282 1.35 -10.74 -5.87
N ASN A 283 1.05 -11.72 -6.71
CA ASN A 283 1.17 -13.13 -6.34
C ASN A 283 2.62 -13.58 -6.17
N GLN A 284 3.53 -13.07 -6.99
CA GLN A 284 4.89 -13.58 -7.07
C GLN A 284 5.90 -12.80 -6.22
N GLN A 285 5.76 -11.47 -6.14
CA GLN A 285 6.82 -10.59 -5.63
C GLN A 285 6.39 -9.75 -4.43
N LEU A 286 5.10 -9.36 -4.31
CA LEU A 286 4.68 -8.46 -3.24
C LEU A 286 4.47 -9.19 -1.91
N PRO A 287 5.29 -8.89 -0.88
CA PRO A 287 5.15 -9.49 0.44
C PRO A 287 3.85 -9.02 1.12
N GLN A 288 3.19 -9.92 1.84
CA GLN A 288 1.97 -9.65 2.57
C GLN A 288 2.21 -9.67 4.08
N ALA A 289 1.85 -8.60 4.79
CA ALA A 289 1.99 -8.53 6.25
C ALA A 289 1.24 -9.68 6.96
N ALA A 290 0.06 -10.08 6.42
CA ALA A 290 -0.72 -11.20 6.94
C ALA A 290 -0.04 -12.58 6.76
N LEU A 291 1.00 -12.67 5.93
CA LEU A 291 1.80 -13.88 5.67
C LEU A 291 3.21 -13.75 6.26
N ALA A 292 3.40 -12.94 7.30
CA ALA A 292 4.71 -12.66 7.88
C ALA A 292 5.73 -12.21 6.81
N SER A 293 5.33 -11.24 5.98
CA SER A 293 6.13 -10.66 4.89
C SER A 293 6.54 -11.65 3.79
N ARG A 294 5.82 -12.76 3.64
CA ARG A 294 5.98 -13.68 2.50
C ARG A 294 5.07 -13.29 1.35
N THR A 295 5.44 -13.67 0.14
CA THR A 295 4.55 -13.53 -1.02
C THR A 295 3.49 -14.64 -1.02
N PRO A 296 2.34 -14.43 -1.69
CA PRO A 296 1.32 -15.47 -1.85
C PRO A 296 1.88 -16.79 -2.41
N LEU A 297 2.77 -16.70 -3.39
CA LEU A 297 3.39 -17.88 -3.99
C LEU A 297 4.33 -18.61 -3.01
N GLN A 298 5.11 -17.88 -2.21
CA GLN A 298 5.92 -18.48 -1.15
C GLN A 298 5.06 -19.21 -0.12
N ALA A 299 3.97 -18.57 0.33
CA ALA A 299 3.02 -19.19 1.25
C ALA A 299 2.39 -20.46 0.65
N MET A 300 2.04 -20.46 -0.63
CA MET A 300 1.53 -21.66 -1.31
C MET A 300 2.58 -22.79 -1.37
N LYS A 301 3.85 -22.45 -1.64
CA LYS A 301 4.94 -23.44 -1.63
C LYS A 301 5.15 -24.06 -0.25
N ASP A 302 5.08 -23.25 0.79
CA ASP A 302 5.20 -23.72 2.17
C ASP A 302 4.05 -24.65 2.53
N TRP A 303 2.81 -24.28 2.16
CA TRP A 303 1.64 -25.14 2.33
C TRP A 303 1.74 -26.44 1.52
N HIS A 304 2.24 -26.37 0.28
CA HIS A 304 2.41 -27.57 -0.54
C HIS A 304 3.43 -28.55 0.08
N LYS A 305 4.50 -28.04 0.72
CA LYS A 305 5.45 -28.90 1.45
C LYS A 305 4.81 -29.56 2.67
N LEU A 306 3.95 -28.82 3.41
CA LEU A 306 3.30 -29.33 4.62
C LEU A 306 2.15 -30.28 4.30
N ARG A 307 1.33 -29.97 3.31
CA ARG A 307 0.12 -30.71 2.93
C ARG A 307 -0.06 -30.74 1.41
N PRO A 308 0.68 -31.58 0.69
CA PRO A 308 0.60 -31.66 -0.77
C PRO A 308 -0.79 -32.12 -1.26
N ASN A 309 -1.54 -32.88 -0.45
CA ASN A 309 -2.87 -33.38 -0.76
C ASN A 309 -3.93 -32.27 -0.98
N LEU A 310 -3.69 -31.06 -0.46
CA LEU A 310 -4.56 -29.89 -0.69
C LEU A 310 -4.39 -29.29 -2.08
N PHE A 311 -3.38 -29.69 -2.83
CA PHE A 311 -3.04 -29.12 -4.12
C PHE A 311 -3.35 -30.08 -5.26
N LYS A 312 -3.71 -29.53 -6.41
CA LYS A 312 -3.93 -30.26 -7.68
C LYS A 312 -2.63 -30.33 -8.49
N LYS A 313 -1.78 -29.30 -8.34
CA LYS A 313 -0.51 -29.15 -9.03
C LYS A 313 0.48 -28.37 -8.16
N GLN A 314 1.75 -28.59 -8.42
CA GLN A 314 2.82 -27.90 -7.71
C GLN A 314 2.77 -26.40 -8.02
N PRO A 315 2.86 -25.50 -7.00
CA PRO A 315 2.98 -24.08 -7.22
C PRO A 315 4.30 -23.70 -7.88
N TYR A 316 4.25 -23.13 -9.07
CA TYR A 316 5.45 -22.68 -9.81
C TYR A 316 5.58 -21.15 -9.77
N TYR A 317 6.82 -20.67 -9.94
CA TYR A 317 7.04 -19.38 -10.56
C TYR A 317 6.76 -19.54 -12.06
N LEU A 318 5.80 -18.82 -12.60
CA LEU A 318 5.82 -18.52 -14.02
C LEU A 318 7.02 -17.59 -14.21
N THR A 319 8.06 -18.10 -14.85
CA THR A 319 9.24 -17.30 -15.20
C THR A 319 8.77 -16.16 -16.11
N GLY A 320 8.72 -14.94 -15.55
CA GLY A 320 8.65 -13.74 -16.36
C GLY A 320 9.99 -13.50 -17.05
N CYS A 321 10.05 -12.60 -18.03
CA CYS A 321 11.28 -12.25 -18.77
C CYS A 321 12.47 -11.93 -17.86
N ASP A 322 12.23 -11.39 -16.66
CA ASP A 322 13.27 -11.03 -15.68
C ASP A 322 14.02 -12.23 -15.07
N SER A 323 13.40 -13.41 -15.05
CA SER A 323 14.06 -14.60 -14.50
C SER A 323 15.03 -15.27 -15.46
N TYR A 324 14.91 -15.01 -16.77
CA TYR A 324 15.95 -15.43 -17.73
C TYR A 324 17.24 -14.65 -17.52
N ALA A 325 17.18 -13.37 -17.20
CA ALA A 325 18.36 -12.59 -16.86
C ALA A 325 19.04 -13.13 -15.58
N GLN A 326 18.28 -13.43 -14.53
CA GLN A 326 18.82 -14.01 -13.29
C GLN A 326 19.34 -15.43 -13.46
N GLN A 327 18.75 -16.25 -14.34
CA GLN A 327 19.27 -17.58 -14.66
C GLN A 327 20.53 -17.53 -15.54
N ALA A 328 20.60 -16.57 -16.49
CA ALA A 328 21.80 -16.34 -17.29
C ALA A 328 22.96 -15.85 -16.39
N TYR A 329 22.71 -14.99 -15.39
CA TYR A 329 23.71 -14.59 -14.40
C TYR A 329 24.15 -15.71 -13.48
N ARG A 330 23.34 -16.71 -13.21
CA ARG A 330 23.72 -17.92 -12.43
C ARG A 330 24.47 -18.96 -13.25
N LEU A 331 24.26 -19.02 -14.57
CA LEU A 331 24.92 -19.97 -15.48
C LEU A 331 26.23 -19.40 -16.06
N CYS A 332 26.31 -18.09 -16.28
CA CYS A 332 27.58 -17.40 -16.51
C CYS A 332 28.19 -17.11 -15.13
N GLY A 333 29.03 -18.02 -14.67
CA GLY A 333 29.69 -17.90 -13.36
C GLY A 333 30.26 -16.50 -13.14
N ILE A 334 30.13 -16.02 -11.90
CA ILE A 334 30.57 -14.71 -11.39
C ILE A 334 32.00 -14.31 -11.84
N ALA A 335 32.82 -15.25 -12.28
CA ALA A 335 34.18 -15.04 -12.82
C ALA A 335 34.22 -14.29 -14.17
N ALA A 336 33.19 -14.39 -15.02
CA ALA A 336 33.20 -13.70 -16.33
C ALA A 336 32.77 -12.21 -16.22
N CYS A 337 31.96 -11.83 -15.24
CA CYS A 337 31.60 -10.43 -15.01
C CYS A 337 32.69 -9.62 -14.35
N PHE A 338 33.50 -10.21 -13.46
CA PHE A 338 34.64 -9.52 -12.83
C PHE A 338 35.78 -9.24 -13.81
N ALA A 339 35.96 -10.03 -14.86
CA ALA A 339 36.98 -9.80 -15.89
C ALA A 339 36.67 -8.62 -16.83
N LEU A 340 35.40 -8.21 -16.92
CA LEU A 340 34.97 -7.06 -17.73
C LEU A 340 35.00 -5.71 -16.97
N ILE A 341 34.99 -5.76 -15.66
CA ILE A 341 35.02 -4.56 -14.79
C ILE A 341 36.45 -4.13 -14.43
N SER A 342 37.43 -5.05 -14.53
CA SER A 342 38.83 -4.79 -14.17
C SER A 342 39.74 -4.42 -15.33
N SER A 343 39.26 -4.30 -16.57
CA SER A 343 40.03 -3.83 -17.71
C SER A 343 39.94 -2.31 -17.83
N PRO A 344 41.05 -1.56 -17.87
CA PRO A 344 41.01 -0.12 -18.11
C PRO A 344 40.43 0.18 -19.50
N LEU A 345 39.46 1.06 -19.59
CA LEU A 345 38.81 1.51 -20.82
C LEU A 345 39.88 2.04 -21.81
N PRO A 346 39.91 1.56 -23.06
CA PRO A 346 40.79 2.14 -24.07
C PRO A 346 40.29 3.50 -24.49
N HIS A 347 41.21 4.49 -24.47
CA HIS A 347 40.99 5.89 -24.84
C HIS A 347 40.73 6.14 -26.33
N ASN A 348 40.16 5.22 -27.09
CA ASN A 348 39.96 5.47 -28.53
C ASN A 348 38.60 4.91 -29.01
N TRP A 349 37.64 5.83 -29.16
CA TRP A 349 36.26 5.55 -29.62
C TRP A 349 36.18 5.04 -31.07
N ALA A 350 37.21 5.26 -31.89
CA ALA A 350 37.24 4.89 -33.31
C ALA A 350 37.45 3.38 -33.57
N ALA A 351 37.80 2.59 -32.57
CA ALA A 351 38.05 1.15 -32.72
C ALA A 351 36.83 0.26 -32.46
N MET A 352 35.69 0.81 -32.02
CA MET A 352 34.52 0.05 -31.62
C MET A 352 33.52 -0.24 -32.75
N GLU A 353 33.67 0.42 -33.91
CA GLU A 353 32.77 0.22 -35.05
C GLU A 353 33.08 -0.99 -35.98
N ARG A 354 34.21 -1.69 -35.75
CA ARG A 354 34.67 -2.76 -36.65
C ARG A 354 34.54 -4.18 -36.06
N ARG A 355 33.81 -4.42 -34.97
CA ARG A 355 33.46 -5.77 -34.53
C ARG A 355 31.94 -5.98 -34.49
N ARG A 356 31.31 -5.83 -35.64
CA ARG A 356 29.96 -6.33 -35.91
C ARG A 356 30.06 -7.80 -36.32
N SER A 357 30.07 -8.73 -35.40
CA SER A 357 29.66 -10.14 -35.61
C SER A 357 29.64 -10.93 -34.32
N PHE A 358 28.73 -10.56 -33.42
CA PHE A 358 28.09 -11.49 -32.48
C PHE A 358 26.66 -11.01 -32.29
N VAL A 359 25.79 -11.41 -33.20
CA VAL A 359 24.35 -11.25 -33.05
C VAL A 359 23.89 -12.35 -32.14
N VAL A 360 23.65 -12.00 -30.87
CA VAL A 360 22.83 -12.82 -29.97
C VAL A 360 21.38 -12.57 -30.41
N PRO A 361 20.63 -13.57 -30.83
CA PRO A 361 19.23 -13.38 -31.18
C PRO A 361 18.43 -12.96 -29.93
N LEU A 362 17.91 -11.75 -29.94
CA LEU A 362 16.98 -11.24 -28.92
C LEU A 362 15.64 -11.97 -29.07
N PRO A 363 14.98 -12.36 -27.99
CA PRO A 363 13.64 -12.95 -28.05
C PRO A 363 12.63 -11.93 -28.56
N PRO A 364 11.55 -12.35 -29.25
CA PRO A 364 10.65 -11.52 -30.07
C PRO A 364 9.70 -10.58 -29.30
N CYS A 365 10.01 -10.19 -28.08
CA CYS A 365 9.13 -9.39 -27.21
C CYS A 365 9.63 -7.98 -26.87
N TRP A 366 10.69 -7.47 -27.56
CA TRP A 366 11.19 -6.11 -27.30
C TRP A 366 11.04 -5.23 -28.56
N THR A 367 10.30 -4.14 -28.45
CA THR A 367 10.26 -3.09 -29.45
C THR A 367 11.36 -2.05 -29.17
N LEU A 368 11.91 -1.45 -30.24
CA LEU A 368 12.99 -0.44 -30.20
C LEU A 368 12.71 0.79 -29.30
N ALA A 369 11.46 0.99 -28.87
CA ALA A 369 11.05 2.08 -27.97
C ALA A 369 11.42 1.82 -26.50
N GLU A 370 11.49 0.56 -26.06
CA GLU A 370 11.78 0.21 -24.67
C GLU A 370 13.27 0.28 -24.32
N ILE A 371 14.14 0.22 -25.33
CA ILE A 371 15.60 0.34 -25.14
C ILE A 371 16.04 1.79 -24.84
N ARG A 372 15.24 2.79 -25.23
CA ARG A 372 15.57 4.21 -24.97
C ARG A 372 15.21 4.68 -23.55
N LEU A 373 14.33 4.01 -22.86
CA LEU A 373 13.91 4.38 -21.50
C LEU A 373 14.79 3.79 -20.38
N GLY A 374 15.56 2.75 -20.67
CA GLY A 374 16.51 2.15 -19.71
C GLY A 374 17.83 2.89 -19.52
N LEU A 375 18.13 3.90 -20.35
CA LEU A 375 19.40 4.64 -20.35
C LEU A 375 19.33 6.01 -19.64
N PHE A 376 18.19 6.39 -19.06
CA PHE A 376 18.01 7.71 -18.40
C PHE A 376 17.83 7.66 -16.88
N PHE A 377 17.95 6.49 -16.24
CA PHE A 377 18.00 6.37 -14.77
C PHE A 377 19.14 5.41 -14.38
N GLY A 378 20.33 5.95 -14.38
CA GLY A 378 21.53 5.44 -13.77
C GLY A 378 22.21 6.55 -13.01
#